data_ca53fd56d38e22786beb73e935193a39
#
_entry.id   ca53fd56d38e22786beb73e935193a39
#
_cell.length_a   1.000
_cell.length_b   1.000
_cell.length_c   1.000
_cell.angle_alpha   90.00
_cell.angle_beta   90.00
_cell.angle_gamma   90.00
#
_symmetry.space_group_name_H-M   'P 1'
#
loop_
_entity.id
_entity.type
_entity.pdbx_description
1 polymer ?
#
loop_
_entity_poly.entity_id
_entity_poly.type
_entity_poly.pdbx_seq_one_letter_code
_entity_poly.pdbx_strand_id
1 'polypeptide(L)'
;MEKELVVVIDFGGQYNQLVARRVRECNVYCEIYSYKTDLNKIKAMNPKGIILTGGPASCYEPGAATCSEDLFNLGVPVLGLCYGAQLMTHVLGGKVERAAVREYGKTEVKVDRSSKLFSDVSENTICWMSHFDYISKLAPGFRTVATTANCPVAAAECVERGLYAIQFHPEVLHTVEGSKMLYNFVRNICGCCGDWKMDSFVEESIKAIREKVGNGKVLCALSGGVDSSVAAVLLSKAVGEQLTCVFVDHGLLRKNEGDEVEAVFGPNGNYDLHFIRVNAQERFYNKLAGVSEPEHKRKIIGEEFIRVFEEEAKKIGAVDFLVQGTIYPDVVESGLGGESAVIKSHHNVGGLPDYVDFKEIIEPLRNLFKDEVRKVGLELGIPEHLVFRQPFPGPGLGIRIIGEVTAEKVKIVQDADAIYREEIANAGLDREINQYFAALTNMRSVGVMGDERTYDYAIALRAVKTIDFMTAESAQIPYEVLQKVTSRIINEVSHVNRVMYDITSKPPGTIEF
;
A
#
# COMPACT_ATOMS: atom_id res chain seq x y z
N MET A 1 18.33 19.58 -7.19
CA MET A 1 18.07 20.30 -5.91
C MET A 1 17.88 19.26 -4.83
N GLU A 2 18.44 19.47 -3.63
CA GLU A 2 18.09 18.60 -2.50
C GLU A 2 16.61 18.78 -2.22
N LYS A 3 15.87 17.66 -2.16
CA LYS A 3 14.42 17.65 -1.87
C LYS A 3 14.20 18.04 -0.42
N GLU A 4 13.16 18.81 -0.15
CA GLU A 4 12.74 19.09 1.22
C GLU A 4 12.30 17.79 1.89
N LEU A 5 12.95 17.43 3.00
CA LEU A 5 12.73 16.17 3.70
C LEU A 5 12.07 16.39 5.05
N VAL A 6 11.00 15.65 5.32
CA VAL A 6 10.49 15.44 6.68
C VAL A 6 10.81 14.01 7.11
N VAL A 7 11.44 13.85 8.25
CA VAL A 7 11.77 12.53 8.80
C VAL A 7 10.65 12.06 9.74
N VAL A 8 10.17 10.86 9.54
CA VAL A 8 9.21 10.19 10.42
C VAL A 8 9.95 9.14 11.24
N ILE A 9 9.95 9.27 12.57
CA ILE A 9 10.60 8.32 13.47
C ILE A 9 9.55 7.35 14.00
N ASP A 10 9.73 6.07 13.69
CA ASP A 10 8.83 4.99 14.04
C ASP A 10 9.19 4.38 15.40
N PHE A 11 8.24 4.42 16.32
CA PHE A 11 8.32 3.79 17.66
C PHE A 11 7.54 2.46 17.75
N GLY A 12 7.19 1.85 16.60
CA GLY A 12 6.47 0.59 16.53
C GLY A 12 4.95 0.73 16.55
N GLY A 13 4.44 1.91 16.27
CA GLY A 13 3.00 2.17 16.14
C GLY A 13 2.43 1.64 14.83
N GLN A 14 1.10 1.43 14.80
CA GLN A 14 0.40 0.89 13.62
C GLN A 14 0.28 1.88 12.45
N TYR A 15 0.39 3.19 12.71
CA TYR A 15 0.06 4.24 11.74
C TYR A 15 1.28 4.98 11.16
N ASN A 16 2.51 4.45 11.33
CA ASN A 16 3.74 5.08 10.84
C ASN A 16 3.71 5.37 9.33
N GLN A 17 3.30 4.39 8.52
CA GLN A 17 3.16 4.56 7.06
C GLN A 17 2.06 5.57 6.71
N LEU A 18 0.98 5.60 7.50
CA LEU A 18 -0.11 6.55 7.29
C LEU A 18 0.34 8.00 7.57
N VAL A 19 1.13 8.21 8.64
CA VAL A 19 1.75 9.52 8.92
C VAL A 19 2.61 9.96 7.74
N ALA A 20 3.50 9.09 7.25
CA ALA A 20 4.35 9.41 6.09
C ALA A 20 3.52 9.72 4.84
N ARG A 21 2.47 8.96 4.58
CA ARG A 21 1.55 9.21 3.46
C ARG A 21 0.88 10.59 3.57
N ARG A 22 0.45 11.02 4.76
CA ARG A 22 -0.12 12.35 4.99
C ARG A 22 0.89 13.48 4.72
N VAL A 23 2.16 13.28 5.07
CA VAL A 23 3.23 14.22 4.70
C VAL A 23 3.38 14.32 3.17
N ARG A 24 3.36 13.18 2.45
CA ARG A 24 3.42 13.14 0.99
C ARG A 24 2.21 13.82 0.32
N GLU A 25 1.04 13.72 0.92
CA GLU A 25 -0.16 14.45 0.46
C GLU A 25 0.00 15.98 0.55
N CYS A 26 0.93 16.47 1.39
CA CYS A 26 1.34 17.88 1.42
C CYS A 26 2.36 18.25 0.33
N ASN A 27 2.65 17.36 -0.62
CA ASN A 27 3.70 17.46 -1.65
C ASN A 27 5.10 17.63 -1.06
N VAL A 28 5.40 16.97 0.06
CA VAL A 28 6.71 16.99 0.72
C VAL A 28 7.26 15.58 0.83
N TYR A 29 8.52 15.41 0.46
CA TYR A 29 9.18 14.11 0.57
C TYR A 29 9.38 13.73 2.03
N CYS A 30 9.17 12.46 2.37
CA CYS A 30 9.43 11.95 3.71
C CYS A 30 9.99 10.53 3.67
N GLU A 31 10.73 10.19 4.71
CA GLU A 31 11.26 8.85 4.95
C GLU A 31 10.97 8.42 6.38
N ILE A 32 10.74 7.10 6.56
CA ILE A 32 10.50 6.49 7.86
C ILE A 32 11.80 5.85 8.35
N TYR A 33 12.19 6.16 9.58
CA TYR A 33 13.34 5.58 10.25
C TYR A 33 12.94 5.01 11.60
N SER A 34 13.55 3.90 11.99
CA SER A 34 13.39 3.34 13.34
C SER A 34 13.92 4.31 14.39
N TYR A 35 13.30 4.34 15.56
CA TYR A 35 13.79 5.08 16.74
C TYR A 35 15.24 4.70 17.16
N LYS A 36 15.74 3.55 16.68
CA LYS A 36 17.12 3.09 16.90
C LYS A 36 18.15 3.73 15.96
N THR A 37 17.68 4.49 14.97
CA THR A 37 18.58 5.13 14.00
C THR A 37 19.46 6.16 14.68
N ASP A 38 20.75 6.16 14.34
CA ASP A 38 21.74 7.11 14.88
C ASP A 38 21.29 8.56 14.57
N LEU A 39 21.27 9.39 15.62
CA LEU A 39 20.89 10.79 15.52
C LEU A 39 21.79 11.57 14.54
N ASN A 40 23.09 11.23 14.45
CA ASN A 40 23.99 11.87 13.49
C ASN A 40 23.57 11.57 12.04
N LYS A 41 23.02 10.39 11.77
CA LYS A 41 22.45 10.07 10.46
C LYS A 41 21.24 10.95 10.16
N ILE A 42 20.31 11.09 11.12
CA ILE A 42 19.14 11.98 10.98
C ILE A 42 19.59 13.43 10.74
N LYS A 43 20.57 13.91 11.51
CA LYS A 43 21.14 15.27 11.36
C LYS A 43 21.79 15.47 10.00
N ALA A 44 22.53 14.48 9.50
CA ALA A 44 23.22 14.56 8.20
C ALA A 44 22.25 14.67 7.01
N MET A 45 21.00 14.20 7.16
CA MET A 45 19.95 14.33 6.14
C MET A 45 19.35 15.74 6.06
N ASN A 46 19.70 16.64 6.98
CA ASN A 46 19.22 18.03 7.04
C ASN A 46 17.69 18.16 6.89
N PRO A 47 16.89 17.46 7.72
CA PRO A 47 15.43 17.47 7.58
C PRO A 47 14.86 18.85 7.89
N LYS A 48 13.76 19.21 7.23
CA LYS A 48 12.97 20.43 7.49
C LYS A 48 12.08 20.28 8.74
N GLY A 49 11.77 19.05 9.12
CA GLY A 49 10.98 18.72 10.30
C GLY A 49 11.06 17.24 10.65
N ILE A 50 10.68 16.89 11.87
CA ILE A 50 10.68 15.53 12.38
C ILE A 50 9.30 15.24 12.97
N ILE A 51 8.74 14.05 12.66
CA ILE A 51 7.49 13.57 13.26
C ILE A 51 7.80 12.29 14.04
N LEU A 52 7.43 12.25 15.32
CA LEU A 52 7.52 11.08 16.18
C LEU A 52 6.17 10.37 16.18
N THR A 53 6.12 9.09 15.78
CA THR A 53 4.87 8.34 15.67
C THR A 53 4.33 7.83 17.01
N GLY A 54 3.16 7.18 16.95
CA GLY A 54 2.65 6.37 18.06
C GLY A 54 3.53 5.15 18.35
N GLY A 55 3.29 4.51 19.48
CA GLY A 55 3.98 3.30 19.92
C GLY A 55 3.08 2.43 20.79
N PRO A 56 3.41 1.12 20.97
CA PRO A 56 2.55 0.16 21.64
C PRO A 56 2.64 0.17 23.17
N ALA A 57 3.64 0.82 23.75
CA ALA A 57 3.95 0.77 25.20
C ALA A 57 3.78 2.13 25.88
N SER A 58 3.83 2.13 27.21
CA SER A 58 3.94 3.37 28.00
C SER A 58 5.38 3.89 27.96
N CYS A 59 5.59 5.17 27.68
CA CYS A 59 6.92 5.77 27.47
C CYS A 59 7.83 5.75 28.73
N TYR A 60 7.26 5.52 29.90
CA TYR A 60 7.97 5.43 31.19
C TYR A 60 8.25 3.99 31.64
N GLU A 61 7.83 2.99 30.88
CA GLU A 61 8.12 1.57 31.22
C GLU A 61 9.58 1.19 30.91
N PRO A 62 10.19 0.32 31.72
CA PRO A 62 11.54 -0.18 31.45
C PRO A 62 11.60 -0.89 30.09
N GLY A 63 12.53 -0.46 29.23
CA GLY A 63 12.71 -1.03 27.89
C GLY A 63 11.78 -0.44 26.81
N ALA A 64 10.96 0.57 27.16
CA ALA A 64 10.18 1.29 26.18
C ALA A 64 11.07 1.95 25.11
N ALA A 65 10.54 2.06 23.89
CA ALA A 65 11.22 2.75 22.80
C ALA A 65 11.44 4.22 23.18
N THR A 66 12.67 4.70 23.09
CA THR A 66 13.05 6.06 23.52
C THR A 66 13.94 6.75 22.51
N CYS A 67 14.14 8.04 22.67
CA CYS A 67 15.09 8.84 21.89
C CYS A 67 15.94 9.72 22.81
N SER A 68 17.08 10.20 22.29
CA SER A 68 17.92 11.18 23.00
C SER A 68 17.21 12.53 23.09
N GLU A 69 17.41 13.26 24.20
CA GLU A 69 16.99 14.66 24.35
C GLU A 69 17.59 15.57 23.25
N ASP A 70 18.79 15.22 22.75
CA ASP A 70 19.46 15.96 21.68
C ASP A 70 18.63 16.03 20.39
N LEU A 71 17.70 15.10 20.16
CA LEU A 71 16.77 15.15 19.02
C LEU A 71 15.92 16.43 19.06
N PHE A 72 15.51 16.86 20.23
CA PHE A 72 14.71 18.07 20.43
C PHE A 72 15.55 19.36 20.39
N ASN A 73 16.86 19.24 20.28
CA ASN A 73 17.82 20.34 20.19
C ASN A 73 18.46 20.47 18.80
N LEU A 74 17.98 19.73 17.79
CA LEU A 74 18.50 19.80 16.41
C LEU A 74 18.20 21.12 15.68
N GLY A 75 17.34 21.97 16.26
CA GLY A 75 16.98 23.26 15.65
C GLY A 75 15.97 23.15 14.51
N VAL A 76 15.30 22.01 14.36
CA VAL A 76 14.22 21.78 13.40
C VAL A 76 12.90 21.52 14.15
N PRO A 77 11.74 21.90 13.58
CA PRO A 77 10.45 21.59 14.20
C PRO A 77 10.24 20.09 14.43
N VAL A 78 9.71 19.74 15.62
CA VAL A 78 9.39 18.36 15.96
C VAL A 78 7.92 18.26 16.37
N LEU A 79 7.17 17.31 15.78
CA LEU A 79 5.81 16.96 16.15
C LEU A 79 5.76 15.56 16.74
N GLY A 80 5.32 15.42 17.97
CA GLY A 80 5.02 14.12 18.58
C GLY A 80 3.54 13.78 18.43
N LEU A 81 3.24 12.55 18.00
CA LEU A 81 1.88 12.01 17.87
C LEU A 81 1.68 10.87 18.87
N CYS A 82 0.63 10.96 19.69
CA CYS A 82 0.27 9.94 20.69
C CYS A 82 1.45 9.56 21.58
N TYR A 83 2.05 8.38 21.40
CA TYR A 83 3.27 7.97 22.11
C TYR A 83 4.41 8.97 21.94
N GLY A 84 4.64 9.48 20.73
CA GLY A 84 5.68 10.48 20.46
C GLY A 84 5.47 11.79 21.24
N ALA A 85 4.21 12.21 21.47
CA ALA A 85 3.87 13.37 22.29
C ALA A 85 4.18 13.12 23.79
N GLN A 86 3.83 11.93 24.26
CA GLN A 86 4.11 11.49 25.63
C GLN A 86 5.62 11.36 25.88
N LEU A 87 6.32 10.72 24.95
CA LEU A 87 7.78 10.55 25.02
C LEU A 87 8.51 11.89 25.04
N MET A 88 8.15 12.84 24.16
CA MET A 88 8.69 14.20 24.15
C MET A 88 8.49 14.86 25.51
N THR A 89 7.27 14.80 26.05
CA THR A 89 6.96 15.37 27.36
C THR A 89 7.78 14.72 28.47
N HIS A 90 7.89 13.41 28.48
CA HIS A 90 8.64 12.65 29.48
C HIS A 90 10.13 12.98 29.46
N VAL A 91 10.75 12.96 28.28
CA VAL A 91 12.20 13.24 28.10
C VAL A 91 12.53 14.69 28.50
N LEU A 92 11.62 15.64 28.26
CA LEU A 92 11.82 17.06 28.55
C LEU A 92 11.40 17.47 29.99
N GLY A 93 11.14 16.50 30.88
CA GLY A 93 10.91 16.75 32.30
C GLY A 93 9.45 17.05 32.68
N GLY A 94 8.51 16.77 31.79
CA GLY A 94 7.08 16.69 32.11
C GLY A 94 6.72 15.35 32.74
N LYS A 95 5.42 15.08 32.90
CA LYS A 95 4.93 13.83 33.51
C LYS A 95 3.82 13.21 32.67
N VAL A 96 3.94 11.91 32.45
CA VAL A 96 2.96 11.06 31.79
C VAL A 96 2.48 10.02 32.79
N GLU A 97 1.18 9.84 32.90
CA GLU A 97 0.55 8.93 33.85
C GLU A 97 -0.58 8.14 33.20
N ARG A 98 -0.90 7.00 33.80
CA ARG A 98 -2.01 6.17 33.36
C ARG A 98 -3.33 6.89 33.64
N ALA A 99 -4.20 6.97 32.65
CA ALA A 99 -5.50 7.61 32.78
C ALA A 99 -6.45 6.76 33.63
N ALA A 100 -7.24 7.43 34.50
CA ALA A 100 -8.31 6.77 35.25
C ALA A 100 -9.45 6.33 34.30
N VAL A 101 -9.71 7.11 33.25
CA VAL A 101 -10.69 6.82 32.21
C VAL A 101 -9.94 6.77 30.87
N ARG A 102 -10.09 5.66 30.15
CA ARG A 102 -9.50 5.48 28.82
C ARG A 102 -10.30 6.25 27.78
N GLU A 103 -9.62 6.84 26.81
CA GLU A 103 -10.29 7.44 25.65
C GLU A 103 -10.00 6.60 24.40
N TYR A 104 -11.06 6.05 23.83
CA TYR A 104 -11.02 5.29 22.59
C TYR A 104 -12.16 5.74 21.66
N GLY A 105 -11.80 5.99 20.40
CA GLY A 105 -12.77 6.29 19.37
C GLY A 105 -12.89 7.78 19.08
N LYS A 106 -14.01 8.16 18.45
CA LYS A 106 -14.32 9.54 18.09
C LYS A 106 -14.61 10.36 19.33
N THR A 107 -13.84 11.41 19.54
CA THR A 107 -13.92 12.30 20.71
C THR A 107 -13.95 13.75 20.23
N GLU A 108 -14.81 14.55 20.85
CA GLU A 108 -14.83 16.00 20.62
C GLU A 108 -13.59 16.64 21.25
N VAL A 109 -12.87 17.45 20.49
CA VAL A 109 -11.68 18.17 20.93
C VAL A 109 -11.87 19.65 20.70
N LYS A 110 -11.54 20.44 21.72
CA LYS A 110 -11.49 21.90 21.65
C LYS A 110 -10.06 22.34 21.43
N VAL A 111 -9.81 23.11 20.36
CA VAL A 111 -8.48 23.58 19.98
C VAL A 111 -8.34 25.10 20.14
N ASP A 112 -7.12 25.53 20.51
CA ASP A 112 -6.74 26.94 20.52
C ASP A 112 -6.26 27.37 19.13
N ARG A 113 -7.08 28.12 18.41
CA ARG A 113 -6.80 28.61 17.06
C ARG A 113 -5.65 29.64 16.98
N SER A 114 -5.13 30.12 18.12
CA SER A 114 -3.94 30.96 18.15
C SER A 114 -2.66 30.15 17.86
N SER A 115 -2.70 28.84 18.02
CA SER A 115 -1.61 27.96 17.61
C SER A 115 -1.56 27.83 16.09
N LYS A 116 -0.35 27.96 15.51
CA LYS A 116 -0.14 27.71 14.07
C LYS A 116 -0.54 26.31 13.65
N LEU A 117 -0.44 25.34 14.57
CA LEU A 117 -0.83 23.94 14.32
C LEU A 117 -2.32 23.79 13.99
N PHE A 118 -3.16 24.67 14.55
CA PHE A 118 -4.61 24.66 14.37
C PHE A 118 -5.14 25.83 13.52
N SER A 119 -4.30 26.42 12.69
CA SER A 119 -4.74 27.41 11.70
C SER A 119 -5.81 26.81 10.80
N ASP A 120 -6.92 27.53 10.60
CA ASP A 120 -8.07 27.11 9.79
C ASP A 120 -8.76 25.79 10.23
N VAL A 121 -8.48 25.34 11.45
CA VAL A 121 -9.19 24.24 12.11
C VAL A 121 -10.36 24.81 12.91
N SER A 122 -11.49 24.10 12.92
CA SER A 122 -12.66 24.48 13.74
C SER A 122 -12.32 24.42 15.23
N GLU A 123 -12.78 25.41 16.02
CA GLU A 123 -12.50 25.44 17.47
C GLU A 123 -12.94 24.16 18.19
N ASN A 124 -14.07 23.60 17.77
CA ASN A 124 -14.55 22.28 18.21
C ASN A 124 -14.60 21.36 16.99
N THR A 125 -13.88 20.27 17.06
CA THR A 125 -13.81 19.27 15.98
C THR A 125 -13.76 17.86 16.56
N ILE A 126 -13.80 16.83 15.70
CA ILE A 126 -13.75 15.43 16.11
C ILE A 126 -12.35 14.90 15.86
N CYS A 127 -11.76 14.28 16.87
CA CYS A 127 -10.51 13.55 16.78
C CYS A 127 -10.68 12.07 17.12
N TRP A 128 -9.69 11.27 16.71
CA TRP A 128 -9.59 9.86 17.08
C TRP A 128 -8.62 9.68 18.24
N MET A 129 -9.14 9.30 19.39
CA MET A 129 -8.36 8.96 20.57
C MET A 129 -8.09 7.46 20.62
N SER A 130 -6.88 7.08 21.01
CA SER A 130 -6.48 5.69 21.21
C SER A 130 -5.32 5.64 22.21
N HIS A 131 -5.59 5.89 23.50
CA HIS A 131 -4.54 5.94 24.51
C HIS A 131 -5.00 5.46 25.89
N PHE A 132 -4.03 4.91 26.65
CA PHE A 132 -4.17 4.53 28.06
C PHE A 132 -3.54 5.57 28.99
N ASP A 133 -2.49 6.25 28.51
CA ASP A 133 -1.72 7.23 29.24
C ASP A 133 -2.01 8.63 28.75
N TYR A 134 -1.84 9.63 29.60
CA TYR A 134 -2.03 11.03 29.27
C TYR A 134 -0.92 11.90 29.87
N ILE A 135 -0.72 13.07 29.32
CA ILE A 135 0.21 14.08 29.85
C ILE A 135 -0.46 14.74 31.06
N SER A 136 -0.01 14.40 32.27
CA SER A 136 -0.53 14.96 33.52
C SER A 136 0.16 16.26 33.92
N LYS A 137 1.43 16.46 33.47
CA LYS A 137 2.19 17.69 33.67
C LYS A 137 3.00 18.01 32.42
N LEU A 138 2.83 19.21 31.91
CA LEU A 138 3.60 19.71 30.78
C LEU A 138 5.11 19.79 31.11
N ALA A 139 5.93 19.58 30.10
CA ALA A 139 7.35 19.92 30.15
C ALA A 139 7.55 21.45 30.25
N PRO A 140 8.69 21.90 30.81
CA PRO A 140 8.99 23.34 30.90
C PRO A 140 8.92 24.05 29.54
N GLY A 141 8.27 25.22 29.50
CA GLY A 141 8.10 26.02 28.29
C GLY A 141 6.95 25.64 27.38
N PHE A 142 6.25 24.54 27.66
CA PHE A 142 5.04 24.15 26.91
C PHE A 142 3.78 24.83 27.42
N ARG A 143 2.83 25.07 26.50
CA ARG A 143 1.46 25.46 26.83
C ARG A 143 0.47 24.48 26.20
N THR A 144 -0.68 24.28 26.84
CA THR A 144 -1.77 23.49 26.27
C THR A 144 -2.45 24.26 25.14
N VAL A 145 -2.71 23.59 24.01
CA VAL A 145 -3.40 24.16 22.84
C VAL A 145 -4.59 23.34 22.36
N ALA A 146 -4.87 22.18 22.99
CA ALA A 146 -6.11 21.45 22.81
C ALA A 146 -6.47 20.63 24.05
N THR A 147 -7.78 20.46 24.28
CA THR A 147 -8.34 19.69 25.41
C THR A 147 -9.54 18.86 24.95
N THR A 148 -9.78 17.73 25.63
CA THR A 148 -11.06 17.02 25.58
C THR A 148 -11.71 16.99 26.95
N ALA A 149 -12.87 16.37 27.08
CA ALA A 149 -13.54 16.21 28.37
C ALA A 149 -12.71 15.44 29.41
N ASN A 150 -11.89 14.46 28.96
CA ASN A 150 -11.11 13.57 29.82
C ASN A 150 -9.59 13.72 29.64
N CYS A 151 -9.14 14.44 28.62
CA CYS A 151 -7.71 14.67 28.36
C CYS A 151 -7.41 16.18 28.49
N PRO A 152 -6.82 16.60 29.62
CA PRO A 152 -6.54 18.02 29.87
C PRO A 152 -5.44 18.58 28.96
N VAL A 153 -4.62 17.71 28.35
CA VAL A 153 -3.58 18.05 27.39
C VAL A 153 -3.74 17.16 26.16
N ALA A 154 -4.72 17.47 25.32
CA ALA A 154 -4.91 16.79 24.04
C ALA A 154 -3.91 17.28 22.98
N ALA A 155 -3.41 18.50 23.10
CA ALA A 155 -2.24 19.00 22.38
C ALA A 155 -1.52 20.08 23.18
N ALA A 156 -0.21 20.20 22.95
CA ALA A 156 0.65 21.20 23.57
C ALA A 156 1.73 21.67 22.59
N GLU A 157 2.27 22.87 22.84
CA GLU A 157 3.36 23.43 22.04
C GLU A 157 4.36 24.22 22.86
N CYS A 158 5.60 24.21 22.40
CA CYS A 158 6.67 25.11 22.82
C CYS A 158 7.21 25.81 21.56
N VAL A 159 6.62 26.93 21.19
CA VAL A 159 6.89 27.64 19.92
C VAL A 159 8.34 28.09 19.82
N GLU A 160 8.94 28.55 20.94
CA GLU A 160 10.33 29.00 20.98
C GLU A 160 11.34 27.91 20.57
N ARG A 161 11.01 26.64 20.88
CA ARG A 161 11.83 25.47 20.53
C ARG A 161 11.35 24.75 19.27
N GLY A 162 10.23 25.17 18.67
CA GLY A 162 9.61 24.48 17.54
C GLY A 162 9.06 23.09 17.88
N LEU A 163 8.61 22.87 19.13
CA LEU A 163 8.13 21.57 19.59
C LEU A 163 6.62 21.54 19.72
N TYR A 164 5.99 20.50 19.17
CA TYR A 164 4.54 20.33 19.11
C TYR A 164 4.17 18.90 19.51
N ALA A 165 3.09 18.74 20.25
CA ALA A 165 2.62 17.47 20.77
C ALA A 165 1.12 17.33 20.54
N ILE A 166 0.66 16.22 19.97
CA ILE A 166 -0.74 15.86 19.78
C ILE A 166 -0.97 14.48 20.37
N GLN A 167 -1.91 14.34 21.31
CA GLN A 167 -2.25 13.08 21.96
C GLN A 167 -3.08 12.16 21.05
N PHE A 168 -3.92 12.71 20.20
CA PHE A 168 -4.76 11.97 19.27
C PHE A 168 -4.04 11.71 17.94
N HIS A 169 -4.71 11.01 17.03
CA HIS A 169 -4.18 10.60 15.73
C HIS A 169 -4.73 11.49 14.61
N PRO A 170 -4.01 12.55 14.17
CA PRO A 170 -4.42 13.40 13.06
C PRO A 170 -4.30 12.70 11.69
N GLU A 171 -3.51 11.64 11.59
CA GLU A 171 -3.27 10.88 10.37
C GLU A 171 -4.45 10.03 9.92
N VAL A 172 -5.34 9.61 10.85
CA VAL A 172 -6.48 8.75 10.53
C VAL A 172 -7.70 9.55 10.06
N LEU A 173 -8.52 8.95 9.19
CA LEU A 173 -9.72 9.60 8.63
C LEU A 173 -10.78 9.98 9.68
N HIS A 174 -10.78 9.31 10.83
CA HIS A 174 -11.71 9.59 11.91
C HIS A 174 -11.43 10.93 12.63
N THR A 175 -10.22 11.50 12.46
CA THR A 175 -9.91 12.87 12.84
C THR A 175 -10.28 13.79 11.68
N VAL A 176 -11.44 14.44 11.79
CA VAL A 176 -12.11 15.12 10.67
C VAL A 176 -11.22 16.16 9.98
N GLU A 177 -10.47 16.95 10.75
CA GLU A 177 -9.58 17.99 10.21
C GLU A 177 -8.09 17.66 10.40
N GLY A 178 -7.75 16.39 10.61
CA GLY A 178 -6.38 15.93 10.86
C GLY A 178 -5.41 16.27 9.72
N SER A 179 -5.86 16.20 8.49
CA SER A 179 -5.05 16.57 7.31
C SER A 179 -4.66 18.06 7.32
N LYS A 180 -5.53 18.96 7.81
CA LYS A 180 -5.18 20.39 7.98
C LYS A 180 -4.10 20.57 9.04
N MET A 181 -4.20 19.85 10.15
CA MET A 181 -3.23 19.91 11.25
C MET A 181 -1.85 19.48 10.78
N LEU A 182 -1.77 18.36 10.06
CA LEU A 182 -0.51 17.88 9.47
C LEU A 182 0.01 18.82 8.37
N TYR A 183 -0.87 19.35 7.54
CA TYR A 183 -0.51 20.38 6.55
C TYR A 183 0.09 21.61 7.24
N ASN A 184 -0.53 22.10 8.32
CA ASN A 184 -0.02 23.23 9.08
C ASN A 184 1.36 22.97 9.66
N PHE A 185 1.60 21.76 10.20
CA PHE A 185 2.92 21.40 10.67
C PHE A 185 3.94 21.38 9.53
N VAL A 186 3.66 20.67 8.45
CA VAL A 186 4.61 20.44 7.36
C VAL A 186 4.87 21.74 6.56
N ARG A 187 3.81 22.50 6.23
CA ARG A 187 3.91 23.65 5.33
C ARG A 187 4.14 24.96 6.09
N ASN A 188 3.38 25.20 7.16
CA ASN A 188 3.38 26.50 7.83
C ASN A 188 4.41 26.58 8.97
N ILE A 189 4.71 25.44 9.64
CA ILE A 189 5.67 25.39 10.75
C ILE A 189 7.06 24.97 10.25
N CYS A 190 7.17 23.87 9.50
CA CYS A 190 8.45 23.45 8.90
C CYS A 190 8.86 24.30 7.71
N GLY A 191 7.96 25.08 7.13
CA GLY A 191 8.24 25.98 6.02
C GLY A 191 8.54 25.27 4.69
N CYS A 192 8.06 24.04 4.53
CA CYS A 192 8.24 23.31 3.27
C CYS A 192 7.43 23.96 2.14
N CYS A 193 8.02 24.13 0.96
CA CYS A 193 7.36 24.74 -0.21
C CYS A 193 6.55 23.74 -1.05
N GLY A 194 6.74 22.43 -0.84
CA GLY A 194 6.02 21.36 -1.57
C GLY A 194 6.60 21.09 -2.94
N ASP A 195 7.84 20.71 -2.97
CA ASP A 195 8.61 20.40 -4.17
C ASP A 195 8.49 18.95 -4.65
N TRP A 196 7.85 18.08 -3.84
CA TRP A 196 7.61 16.69 -4.19
C TRP A 196 6.41 16.56 -5.13
N LYS A 197 6.68 16.56 -6.46
CA LYS A 197 5.69 16.48 -7.53
C LYS A 197 5.98 15.31 -8.46
N MET A 198 4.94 14.66 -8.97
CA MET A 198 5.09 13.44 -9.76
C MET A 198 5.59 13.69 -11.19
N ASP A 199 5.29 14.82 -11.80
CA ASP A 199 5.87 15.26 -13.08
C ASP A 199 7.40 15.38 -12.98
N SER A 200 7.90 16.11 -11.99
CA SER A 200 9.34 16.27 -11.73
C SER A 200 10.01 14.93 -11.38
N PHE A 201 9.30 14.06 -10.63
CA PHE A 201 9.76 12.71 -10.34
C PHE A 201 9.97 11.88 -11.61
N VAL A 202 9.03 11.94 -12.56
CA VAL A 202 9.13 11.21 -13.83
C VAL A 202 10.36 11.65 -14.62
N GLU A 203 10.56 12.95 -14.78
CA GLU A 203 11.71 13.50 -15.52
C GLU A 203 13.05 13.12 -14.88
N GLU A 204 13.18 13.31 -13.55
CA GLU A 204 14.38 12.95 -12.79
C GLU A 204 14.67 11.45 -12.86
N SER A 205 13.63 10.60 -12.73
CA SER A 205 13.78 9.15 -12.78
C SER A 205 14.21 8.67 -14.16
N ILE A 206 13.63 9.19 -15.25
CA ILE A 206 14.05 8.86 -16.61
C ILE A 206 15.52 9.19 -16.82
N LYS A 207 15.95 10.38 -16.37
CA LYS A 207 17.36 10.81 -16.47
C LYS A 207 18.28 9.88 -15.68
N ALA A 208 17.96 9.61 -14.42
CA ALA A 208 18.77 8.76 -13.55
C ALA A 208 18.87 7.31 -14.08
N ILE A 209 17.76 6.74 -14.58
CA ILE A 209 17.75 5.42 -15.18
C ILE A 209 18.62 5.38 -16.43
N ARG A 210 18.51 6.39 -17.31
CA ARG A 210 19.30 6.48 -18.54
C ARG A 210 20.79 6.56 -18.25
N GLU A 211 21.18 7.37 -17.27
CA GLU A 211 22.58 7.48 -16.82
C GLU A 211 23.11 6.16 -16.24
N LYS A 212 22.28 5.48 -15.44
CA LYS A 212 22.64 4.21 -14.79
C LYS A 212 22.76 3.06 -15.78
N VAL A 213 21.84 2.94 -16.70
CA VAL A 213 21.78 1.83 -17.67
C VAL A 213 22.83 2.00 -18.78
N GLY A 214 23.05 3.22 -19.25
CA GLY A 214 23.95 3.47 -20.38
C GLY A 214 23.54 2.63 -21.61
N ASN A 215 24.44 1.77 -22.07
CA ASN A 215 24.20 0.84 -23.20
C ASN A 215 23.80 -0.57 -22.73
N GLY A 216 23.49 -0.77 -21.46
CA GLY A 216 23.16 -2.06 -20.87
C GLY A 216 21.78 -2.57 -21.30
N LYS A 217 21.57 -3.88 -21.22
CA LYS A 217 20.28 -4.54 -21.45
C LYS A 217 19.50 -4.66 -20.15
N VAL A 218 18.20 -4.40 -20.22
CA VAL A 218 17.30 -4.38 -19.07
C VAL A 218 16.20 -5.43 -19.24
N LEU A 219 15.97 -6.23 -18.22
CA LEU A 219 14.91 -7.23 -18.16
C LEU A 219 13.87 -6.83 -17.10
N CYS A 220 12.60 -6.89 -17.45
CA CYS A 220 11.48 -6.60 -16.57
C CYS A 220 10.48 -7.77 -16.55
N ALA A 221 10.15 -8.27 -15.38
CA ALA A 221 9.00 -9.15 -15.19
C ALA A 221 7.72 -8.32 -15.15
N LEU A 222 6.89 -8.40 -16.17
CA LEU A 222 5.63 -7.70 -16.28
C LEU A 222 4.51 -8.61 -15.77
N SER A 223 3.95 -8.29 -14.60
CA SER A 223 2.86 -9.09 -14.00
C SER A 223 1.45 -8.67 -14.44
N GLY A 224 1.34 -7.58 -15.21
CA GLY A 224 0.04 -6.93 -15.51
C GLY A 224 -0.52 -6.08 -14.35
N GLY A 225 0.12 -6.07 -13.18
CA GLY A 225 -0.21 -5.18 -12.07
C GLY A 225 0.21 -3.74 -12.34
N VAL A 226 -0.36 -2.79 -11.59
CA VAL A 226 -0.09 -1.34 -11.76
C VAL A 226 1.40 -1.04 -11.61
N ASP A 227 2.07 -1.58 -10.59
CA ASP A 227 3.46 -1.24 -10.27
C ASP A 227 4.41 -1.70 -11.36
N SER A 228 4.29 -2.96 -11.80
CA SER A 228 5.11 -3.48 -12.91
C SER A 228 4.84 -2.75 -14.22
N SER A 229 3.60 -2.34 -14.47
CA SER A 229 3.23 -1.58 -15.67
C SER A 229 3.84 -0.18 -15.65
N VAL A 230 3.76 0.53 -14.52
CA VAL A 230 4.35 1.87 -14.36
C VAL A 230 5.88 1.80 -14.45
N ALA A 231 6.52 0.80 -13.81
CA ALA A 231 7.95 0.56 -13.93
C ALA A 231 8.37 0.31 -15.38
N ALA A 232 7.66 -0.56 -16.11
CA ALA A 232 7.95 -0.88 -17.52
C ALA A 232 7.84 0.35 -18.41
N VAL A 233 6.79 1.18 -18.27
CA VAL A 233 6.63 2.39 -19.09
C VAL A 233 7.69 3.44 -18.77
N LEU A 234 8.04 3.59 -17.49
CA LEU A 234 9.10 4.51 -17.08
C LEU A 234 10.46 4.11 -17.70
N LEU A 235 10.76 2.81 -17.66
CA LEU A 235 11.98 2.23 -18.29
C LEU A 235 11.93 2.37 -19.81
N SER A 236 10.79 2.09 -20.47
CA SER A 236 10.63 2.26 -21.91
C SER A 236 10.96 3.69 -22.34
N LYS A 237 10.47 4.70 -21.64
CA LYS A 237 10.78 6.12 -21.90
C LYS A 237 12.26 6.47 -21.64
N ALA A 238 12.91 5.75 -20.72
CA ALA A 238 14.32 5.98 -20.41
C ALA A 238 15.28 5.32 -21.40
N VAL A 239 15.05 4.05 -21.75
CA VAL A 239 16.04 3.20 -22.46
C VAL A 239 15.49 2.53 -23.73
N GLY A 240 14.20 2.67 -24.05
CA GLY A 240 13.60 2.17 -25.28
C GLY A 240 13.85 0.69 -25.52
N GLU A 241 14.34 0.35 -26.72
CA GLU A 241 14.59 -1.02 -27.18
C GLU A 241 15.58 -1.84 -26.32
N GLN A 242 16.31 -1.21 -25.39
CA GLN A 242 17.17 -1.93 -24.45
C GLN A 242 16.35 -2.71 -23.40
N LEU A 243 15.05 -2.38 -23.25
CA LEU A 243 14.13 -3.01 -22.31
C LEU A 243 13.44 -4.22 -22.96
N THR A 244 13.56 -5.39 -22.31
CA THR A 244 12.74 -6.56 -22.60
C THR A 244 11.80 -6.82 -21.43
N CYS A 245 10.50 -6.87 -21.72
CA CYS A 245 9.46 -7.23 -20.75
C CYS A 245 8.97 -8.65 -21.01
N VAL A 246 9.04 -9.51 -19.99
CA VAL A 246 8.50 -10.87 -20.03
C VAL A 246 7.21 -10.93 -19.24
N PHE A 247 6.13 -11.25 -19.90
CA PHE A 247 4.82 -11.48 -19.32
C PHE A 247 4.49 -12.97 -19.31
N VAL A 248 4.31 -13.55 -18.14
CA VAL A 248 3.98 -14.97 -17.98
C VAL A 248 2.47 -15.13 -17.86
N ASP A 249 1.84 -15.68 -18.89
CA ASP A 249 0.45 -16.08 -18.85
C ASP A 249 0.33 -17.48 -18.23
N HIS A 250 0.11 -17.48 -16.92
CA HIS A 250 0.02 -18.71 -16.12
C HIS A 250 -1.40 -19.31 -16.07
N GLY A 251 -2.35 -18.77 -16.83
CA GLY A 251 -3.73 -19.26 -16.89
C GLY A 251 -4.62 -18.92 -15.69
N LEU A 252 -4.08 -18.26 -14.66
CA LEU A 252 -4.81 -17.87 -13.46
C LEU A 252 -5.13 -16.36 -13.44
N LEU A 253 -5.04 -15.71 -14.60
CA LEU A 253 -5.36 -14.30 -14.78
C LEU A 253 -6.88 -14.09 -14.85
N ARG A 254 -7.32 -12.84 -14.67
CA ARG A 254 -8.70 -12.46 -14.95
C ARG A 254 -9.04 -12.70 -16.43
N LYS A 255 -10.34 -12.77 -16.73
CA LYS A 255 -10.81 -12.91 -18.12
C LYS A 255 -10.22 -11.81 -19.00
N ASN A 256 -9.61 -12.19 -20.12
CA ASN A 256 -8.98 -11.34 -21.14
C ASN A 256 -7.78 -10.50 -20.64
N GLU A 257 -7.33 -10.66 -19.40
CA GLU A 257 -6.26 -9.81 -18.83
C GLU A 257 -4.95 -9.94 -19.59
N GLY A 258 -4.57 -11.14 -20.04
CA GLY A 258 -3.36 -11.35 -20.84
C GLY A 258 -3.42 -10.60 -22.18
N ASP A 259 -4.58 -10.60 -22.83
CA ASP A 259 -4.79 -9.91 -24.10
C ASP A 259 -4.80 -8.38 -23.93
N GLU A 260 -5.37 -7.89 -22.80
CA GLU A 260 -5.32 -6.47 -22.44
C GLU A 260 -3.88 -5.98 -22.22
N VAL A 261 -3.06 -6.78 -21.53
CA VAL A 261 -1.65 -6.46 -21.30
C VAL A 261 -0.88 -6.46 -22.63
N GLU A 262 -1.10 -7.46 -23.48
CA GLU A 262 -0.46 -7.53 -24.80
C GLU A 262 -0.90 -6.40 -25.73
N ALA A 263 -2.17 -5.97 -25.67
CA ALA A 263 -2.65 -4.83 -26.44
C ALA A 263 -1.95 -3.51 -26.05
N VAL A 264 -1.54 -3.35 -24.80
CA VAL A 264 -0.88 -2.14 -24.31
C VAL A 264 0.64 -2.21 -24.50
N PHE A 265 1.28 -3.34 -24.22
CA PHE A 265 2.74 -3.49 -24.16
C PHE A 265 3.32 -4.30 -25.33
N GLY A 266 2.49 -4.99 -26.10
CA GLY A 266 2.89 -5.80 -27.23
C GLY A 266 3.33 -4.99 -28.44
N PRO A 267 3.65 -5.68 -29.57
CA PRO A 267 4.21 -5.03 -30.76
C PRO A 267 3.31 -3.95 -31.39
N ASN A 268 2.00 -4.01 -31.15
CA ASN A 268 1.02 -3.01 -31.61
C ASN A 268 0.67 -1.98 -30.51
N GLY A 269 1.35 -2.03 -29.37
CA GLY A 269 1.15 -1.13 -28.25
C GLY A 269 1.81 0.24 -28.46
N ASN A 270 1.70 1.09 -27.45
CA ASN A 270 2.16 2.48 -27.52
C ASN A 270 3.57 2.71 -26.95
N TYR A 271 4.27 1.63 -26.56
CA TYR A 271 5.53 1.74 -25.84
C TYR A 271 6.67 1.05 -26.61
N ASP A 272 7.81 1.70 -26.63
CA ASP A 272 9.03 1.21 -27.28
C ASP A 272 9.75 0.26 -26.31
N LEU A 273 9.49 -1.04 -26.45
CA LEU A 273 10.08 -2.12 -25.66
C LEU A 273 9.91 -3.48 -26.36
N HIS A 274 10.75 -4.44 -26.03
CA HIS A 274 10.56 -5.82 -26.46
C HIS A 274 9.61 -6.54 -25.52
N PHE A 275 8.45 -6.96 -26.03
CA PHE A 275 7.45 -7.69 -25.27
C PHE A 275 7.44 -9.18 -25.62
N ILE A 276 7.55 -10.03 -24.60
CA ILE A 276 7.48 -11.49 -24.73
C ILE A 276 6.33 -11.99 -23.85
N ARG A 277 5.29 -12.56 -24.47
CA ARG A 277 4.24 -13.30 -23.76
C ARG A 277 4.57 -14.78 -23.76
N VAL A 278 4.70 -15.37 -22.58
CA VAL A 278 4.94 -16.80 -22.39
C VAL A 278 3.65 -17.46 -21.99
N ASN A 279 3.08 -18.31 -22.85
CA ASN A 279 1.94 -19.13 -22.48
C ASN A 279 2.42 -20.35 -21.68
N ALA A 280 2.19 -20.32 -20.39
CA ALA A 280 2.56 -21.37 -19.44
C ALA A 280 1.34 -22.03 -18.76
N GLN A 281 0.11 -21.81 -19.26
CA GLN A 281 -1.14 -22.21 -18.59
C GLN A 281 -1.16 -23.70 -18.24
N GLU A 282 -0.91 -24.60 -19.20
CA GLU A 282 -0.90 -26.03 -18.96
C GLU A 282 0.13 -26.45 -17.91
N ARG A 283 1.28 -25.80 -17.91
CA ARG A 283 2.36 -26.07 -16.95
C ARG A 283 1.91 -25.77 -15.51
N PHE A 284 1.23 -24.65 -15.29
CA PHE A 284 0.71 -24.28 -13.98
C PHE A 284 -0.46 -25.19 -13.56
N TYR A 285 -1.39 -25.52 -14.46
CA TYR A 285 -2.45 -26.45 -14.15
C TYR A 285 -1.94 -27.82 -13.75
N ASN A 286 -0.95 -28.35 -14.45
CA ASN A 286 -0.32 -29.63 -14.12
C ASN A 286 0.37 -29.63 -12.76
N LYS A 287 1.00 -28.51 -12.37
CA LYS A 287 1.62 -28.38 -11.05
C LYS A 287 0.61 -28.22 -9.90
N LEU A 288 -0.54 -27.68 -10.19
CA LEU A 288 -1.62 -27.47 -9.21
C LEU A 288 -2.58 -28.66 -9.11
N ALA A 289 -2.42 -29.70 -9.93
CA ALA A 289 -3.27 -30.87 -9.89
C ALA A 289 -3.23 -31.55 -8.52
N GLY A 290 -4.42 -31.76 -7.90
CA GLY A 290 -4.56 -32.34 -6.57
C GLY A 290 -4.21 -31.42 -5.41
N VAL A 291 -3.81 -30.16 -5.65
CA VAL A 291 -3.44 -29.20 -4.60
C VAL A 291 -4.65 -28.39 -4.20
N SER A 292 -5.07 -28.49 -2.94
CA SER A 292 -6.24 -27.80 -2.40
C SER A 292 -5.91 -26.71 -1.36
N GLU A 293 -4.78 -26.80 -0.68
CA GLU A 293 -4.42 -25.91 0.42
C GLU A 293 -3.87 -24.58 -0.13
N PRO A 294 -4.41 -23.41 0.29
CA PRO A 294 -4.10 -22.10 -0.29
C PRO A 294 -2.61 -21.71 -0.24
N GLU A 295 -1.94 -21.97 0.88
CA GLU A 295 -0.53 -21.61 1.03
C GLU A 295 0.37 -22.49 0.15
N HIS A 296 0.00 -23.76 -0.03
CA HIS A 296 0.70 -24.65 -0.93
C HIS A 296 0.55 -24.21 -2.41
N LYS A 297 -0.67 -23.78 -2.80
CA LYS A 297 -0.90 -23.18 -4.11
C LYS A 297 -0.02 -21.96 -4.34
N ARG A 298 0.05 -21.05 -3.35
CA ARG A 298 0.89 -19.83 -3.43
C ARG A 298 2.36 -20.16 -3.70
N LYS A 299 2.90 -21.12 -2.95
CA LYS A 299 4.30 -21.57 -3.12
C LYS A 299 4.54 -22.14 -4.51
N ILE A 300 3.70 -23.06 -4.97
CA ILE A 300 3.84 -23.69 -6.30
C ILE A 300 3.76 -22.63 -7.40
N ILE A 301 2.77 -21.72 -7.34
CA ILE A 301 2.60 -20.69 -8.36
C ILE A 301 3.81 -19.74 -8.37
N GLY A 302 4.29 -19.32 -7.20
CA GLY A 302 5.46 -18.45 -7.08
C GLY A 302 6.72 -19.11 -7.61
N GLU A 303 7.02 -20.34 -7.21
CA GLU A 303 8.19 -21.10 -7.70
C GLU A 303 8.13 -21.34 -9.19
N GLU A 304 6.97 -21.72 -9.73
CA GLU A 304 6.84 -22.02 -11.15
C GLU A 304 6.94 -20.75 -12.01
N PHE A 305 6.39 -19.62 -11.52
CA PHE A 305 6.55 -18.32 -12.19
C PHE A 305 8.03 -17.95 -12.35
N ILE A 306 8.82 -18.14 -11.30
CA ILE A 306 10.25 -17.86 -11.31
C ILE A 306 10.96 -18.76 -12.33
N ARG A 307 10.65 -20.06 -12.34
CA ARG A 307 11.28 -21.00 -13.30
C ARG A 307 10.98 -20.64 -14.75
N VAL A 308 9.73 -20.29 -15.06
CA VAL A 308 9.36 -19.85 -16.42
C VAL A 308 10.11 -18.57 -16.78
N PHE A 309 10.18 -17.62 -15.85
CA PHE A 309 10.91 -16.37 -16.08
C PHE A 309 12.40 -16.60 -16.30
N GLU A 310 13.03 -17.50 -15.53
CA GLU A 310 14.44 -17.93 -15.71
C GLU A 310 14.71 -18.53 -17.08
N GLU A 311 13.83 -19.42 -17.52
CA GLU A 311 13.95 -20.08 -18.82
C GLU A 311 13.91 -19.05 -19.95
N GLU A 312 13.04 -18.06 -19.87
CA GLU A 312 12.96 -16.98 -20.84
C GLU A 312 14.17 -16.04 -20.76
N ALA A 313 14.61 -15.69 -19.55
CA ALA A 313 15.81 -14.87 -19.36
C ALA A 313 17.06 -15.52 -19.99
N LYS A 314 17.22 -16.86 -19.88
CA LYS A 314 18.31 -17.61 -20.53
C LYS A 314 18.23 -17.55 -22.05
N LYS A 315 17.05 -17.54 -22.66
CA LYS A 315 16.87 -17.40 -24.12
C LYS A 315 17.24 -16.01 -24.61
N ILE A 316 16.95 -14.98 -23.81
CA ILE A 316 17.28 -13.57 -24.09
C ILE A 316 18.80 -13.36 -24.05
N GLY A 317 19.52 -14.15 -23.23
CA GLY A 317 20.98 -14.10 -23.08
C GLY A 317 21.42 -13.10 -22.01
N ALA A 318 22.63 -12.52 -22.15
CA ALA A 318 23.19 -11.64 -21.15
C ALA A 318 22.34 -10.39 -20.94
N VAL A 319 21.96 -10.16 -19.69
CA VAL A 319 21.18 -9.02 -19.22
C VAL A 319 21.99 -8.31 -18.14
N ASP A 320 22.07 -6.99 -18.20
CA ASP A 320 22.85 -6.20 -17.25
C ASP A 320 22.03 -5.82 -16.01
N PHE A 321 20.73 -5.55 -16.18
CA PHE A 321 19.87 -5.04 -15.14
C PHE A 321 18.53 -5.78 -15.09
N LEU A 322 18.06 -6.06 -13.86
CA LEU A 322 16.73 -6.57 -13.60
C LEU A 322 15.86 -5.47 -13.01
N VAL A 323 14.62 -5.32 -13.48
CA VAL A 323 13.66 -4.35 -12.93
C VAL A 323 12.73 -5.03 -11.96
N GLN A 324 12.54 -4.39 -10.80
CA GLN A 324 11.58 -4.80 -9.78
C GLN A 324 10.63 -3.65 -9.46
N GLY A 325 9.33 -3.97 -9.39
CA GLY A 325 8.27 -3.01 -9.09
C GLY A 325 8.07 -2.76 -7.59
N THR A 326 9.13 -2.81 -6.78
CA THR A 326 9.08 -2.52 -5.34
C THR A 326 8.59 -1.11 -5.08
N ILE A 327 7.68 -0.95 -4.12
CA ILE A 327 7.16 0.35 -3.68
C ILE A 327 7.55 0.64 -2.23
N TYR A 328 7.36 1.87 -1.77
CA TYR A 328 7.84 2.30 -0.45
C TYR A 328 7.29 1.49 0.74
N PRO A 329 6.00 1.10 0.78
CA PRO A 329 5.49 0.19 1.81
C PRO A 329 6.26 -1.13 1.92
N ASP A 330 6.63 -1.76 0.80
CA ASP A 330 7.39 -3.01 0.78
C ASP A 330 8.76 -2.83 1.44
N VAL A 331 9.38 -1.66 1.22
CA VAL A 331 10.68 -1.30 1.82
C VAL A 331 10.57 -1.15 3.34
N VAL A 332 9.51 -0.52 3.81
CA VAL A 332 9.26 -0.31 5.25
C VAL A 332 8.96 -1.63 5.95
N GLU A 333 8.09 -2.47 5.38
CA GLU A 333 7.70 -3.77 5.94
C GLU A 333 8.87 -4.76 6.01
N SER A 334 9.78 -4.70 5.06
CA SER A 334 10.99 -5.54 5.08
C SER A 334 12.03 -5.12 6.13
N GLY A 335 11.78 -4.06 6.91
CA GLY A 335 12.70 -3.49 7.89
C GLY A 335 13.93 -2.82 7.25
N LEU A 336 13.85 -2.53 5.96
CA LEU A 336 14.95 -2.07 5.12
C LEU A 336 15.03 -0.54 4.97
N GLY A 337 14.40 0.21 5.85
CA GLY A 337 14.68 1.65 6.01
C GLY A 337 16.10 1.85 6.55
N GLY A 338 17.11 1.87 5.69
CA GLY A 338 18.51 2.03 6.07
C GLY A 338 19.47 1.16 5.24
N GLU A 339 20.76 1.27 5.47
CA GLU A 339 21.86 0.62 4.71
C GLU A 339 21.77 -0.92 4.55
N SER A 340 20.97 -1.59 5.39
CA SER A 340 20.68 -3.03 5.23
C SER A 340 19.88 -3.37 3.96
N ALA A 341 19.26 -2.39 3.32
CA ALA A 341 18.44 -2.56 2.12
C ALA A 341 19.24 -3.05 0.92
N VAL A 342 20.49 -2.60 0.77
CA VAL A 342 21.33 -2.96 -0.39
C VAL A 342 21.78 -4.42 -0.32
N ILE A 343 22.06 -4.95 0.87
CA ILE A 343 22.57 -6.32 1.04
C ILE A 343 21.45 -7.37 0.99
N LYS A 344 20.23 -7.03 1.44
CA LYS A 344 19.07 -7.94 1.44
C LYS A 344 18.21 -7.88 0.17
N SER A 345 18.37 -6.87 -0.68
CA SER A 345 17.69 -6.84 -1.99
C SER A 345 18.05 -8.05 -2.86
N HIS A 346 19.24 -8.62 -2.69
CA HIS A 346 19.63 -9.90 -3.29
C HIS A 346 18.95 -11.12 -2.67
N HIS A 347 18.38 -11.01 -1.45
CA HIS A 347 17.76 -12.13 -0.73
C HIS A 347 16.23 -11.99 -0.54
N ASN A 348 15.65 -10.80 -0.75
CA ASN A 348 14.21 -10.57 -0.57
C ASN A 348 13.37 -10.85 -1.82
N VAL A 349 14.00 -11.09 -2.93
CA VAL A 349 13.38 -11.80 -4.04
C VAL A 349 13.53 -13.29 -3.71
N GLY A 350 12.71 -13.77 -2.80
CA GLY A 350 12.61 -15.20 -2.51
C GLY A 350 12.32 -15.92 -3.81
N GLY A 351 13.39 -16.42 -4.46
CA GLY A 351 13.32 -17.11 -5.73
C GLY A 351 13.83 -16.36 -6.95
N LEU A 352 14.66 -15.30 -6.83
CA LEU A 352 15.48 -14.92 -7.98
C LEU A 352 16.50 -16.03 -8.27
N PRO A 353 16.70 -16.34 -9.55
CA PRO A 353 17.57 -17.40 -9.98
C PRO A 353 19.01 -17.17 -9.55
N ASP A 354 19.63 -18.18 -8.98
CA ASP A 354 21.09 -18.26 -8.82
C ASP A 354 21.85 -18.24 -10.17
N TYR A 355 21.12 -18.13 -11.29
CA TYR A 355 21.63 -18.36 -12.65
C TYR A 355 21.54 -17.15 -13.60
N VAL A 356 20.91 -16.04 -13.22
CA VAL A 356 20.93 -14.82 -14.04
C VAL A 356 21.96 -13.86 -13.46
N ASP A 357 23.10 -13.80 -14.13
CA ASP A 357 24.21 -12.92 -13.78
C ASP A 357 23.87 -11.49 -14.26
N PHE A 358 23.19 -10.69 -13.43
CA PHE A 358 22.91 -9.27 -13.68
C PHE A 358 23.73 -8.40 -12.72
N LYS A 359 24.12 -7.23 -13.19
CA LYS A 359 24.98 -6.31 -12.42
C LYS A 359 24.25 -5.70 -11.24
N GLU A 360 22.98 -5.32 -11.43
CA GLU A 360 22.20 -4.61 -10.43
C GLU A 360 20.68 -4.71 -10.68
N ILE A 361 19.90 -4.55 -9.60
CA ILE A 361 18.45 -4.40 -9.64
C ILE A 361 18.09 -2.92 -9.74
N ILE A 362 17.16 -2.58 -10.64
CA ILE A 362 16.57 -1.25 -10.77
C ILE A 362 15.18 -1.27 -10.13
N GLU A 363 14.98 -0.48 -9.10
CA GLU A 363 13.71 -0.33 -8.38
C GLU A 363 13.20 1.11 -8.54
N PRO A 364 12.60 1.46 -9.68
CA PRO A 364 12.29 2.85 -9.99
C PRO A 364 11.20 3.45 -9.13
N LEU A 365 10.37 2.63 -8.49
CA LEU A 365 9.22 3.04 -7.68
C LEU A 365 9.47 2.90 -6.18
N ARG A 366 10.67 2.51 -5.77
CA ARG A 366 11.05 2.20 -4.38
C ARG A 366 10.67 3.27 -3.36
N ASN A 367 10.67 4.53 -3.78
CA ASN A 367 10.40 5.68 -2.93
C ASN A 367 8.96 6.17 -3.01
N LEU A 368 8.07 5.48 -3.71
CA LEU A 368 6.70 5.89 -3.95
C LEU A 368 5.69 5.08 -3.14
N PHE A 369 4.67 5.74 -2.62
CA PHE A 369 3.45 5.08 -2.17
C PHE A 369 2.56 4.68 -3.35
N LYS A 370 1.62 3.77 -3.13
CA LYS A 370 0.74 3.23 -4.19
C LYS A 370 -0.06 4.30 -4.93
N ASP A 371 -0.53 5.32 -4.23
CA ASP A 371 -1.25 6.44 -4.84
C ASP A 371 -0.33 7.35 -5.66
N GLU A 372 0.94 7.51 -5.25
CA GLU A 372 1.96 8.22 -6.04
C GLU A 372 2.31 7.43 -7.31
N VAL A 373 2.44 6.10 -7.21
CA VAL A 373 2.64 5.23 -8.40
C VAL A 373 1.51 5.40 -9.42
N ARG A 374 0.26 5.48 -8.96
CA ARG A 374 -0.88 5.74 -9.84
C ARG A 374 -0.80 7.11 -10.51
N LYS A 375 -0.43 8.15 -9.77
CA LYS A 375 -0.22 9.49 -10.35
C LYS A 375 0.90 9.48 -11.40
N VAL A 376 2.03 8.82 -11.11
CA VAL A 376 3.11 8.60 -12.08
C VAL A 376 2.60 7.86 -13.31
N GLY A 377 1.76 6.84 -13.14
CA GLY A 377 1.14 6.11 -14.24
C GLY A 377 0.31 7.02 -15.16
N LEU A 378 -0.48 7.93 -14.58
CA LEU A 378 -1.25 8.92 -15.36
C LEU A 378 -0.34 9.90 -16.10
N GLU A 379 0.70 10.43 -15.45
CA GLU A 379 1.70 11.32 -16.06
C GLU A 379 2.44 10.64 -17.23
N LEU A 380 2.67 9.34 -17.14
CA LEU A 380 3.26 8.53 -18.20
C LEU A 380 2.31 8.23 -19.36
N GLY A 381 1.02 8.55 -19.23
CA GLY A 381 -0.03 8.31 -20.22
C GLY A 381 -0.54 6.86 -20.23
N ILE A 382 -0.39 6.13 -19.13
CA ILE A 382 -0.97 4.79 -19.01
C ILE A 382 -2.49 4.91 -18.90
N PRO A 383 -3.28 4.09 -19.64
CA PRO A 383 -4.72 4.13 -19.58
C PRO A 383 -5.28 4.00 -18.14
N GLU A 384 -6.28 4.83 -17.81
CA GLU A 384 -6.87 4.86 -16.46
C GLU A 384 -7.34 3.51 -15.96
N HIS A 385 -7.92 2.67 -16.81
CA HIS A 385 -8.39 1.34 -16.43
C HIS A 385 -7.27 0.39 -15.97
N LEU A 386 -6.02 0.63 -16.39
CA LEU A 386 -4.84 -0.09 -15.89
C LEU A 386 -4.30 0.55 -14.61
N VAL A 387 -4.23 1.89 -14.56
CA VAL A 387 -3.71 2.63 -13.40
C VAL A 387 -4.59 2.42 -12.16
N PHE A 388 -5.92 2.42 -12.33
CA PHE A 388 -6.88 2.26 -11.23
C PHE A 388 -7.41 0.85 -11.08
N ARG A 389 -6.77 -0.13 -11.74
CA ARG A 389 -7.08 -1.53 -11.53
C ARG A 389 -7.01 -1.87 -10.03
N GLN A 390 -8.06 -2.56 -9.53
CA GLN A 390 -8.07 -3.03 -8.15
C GLN A 390 -6.96 -4.06 -7.90
N PRO A 391 -6.48 -4.23 -6.65
CA PRO A 391 -5.48 -5.22 -6.30
C PRO A 391 -5.86 -6.61 -6.84
N PHE A 392 -4.85 -7.34 -7.29
CA PHE A 392 -4.99 -8.73 -7.72
C PHE A 392 -3.89 -9.54 -7.06
N PRO A 393 -4.21 -10.67 -6.43
CA PRO A 393 -3.23 -11.43 -5.70
C PRO A 393 -2.18 -12.04 -6.64
N GLY A 394 -0.92 -12.15 -6.17
CA GLY A 394 0.15 -12.76 -6.95
C GLY A 394 -0.18 -14.16 -7.49
N PRO A 395 -0.81 -15.06 -6.70
CA PRO A 395 -1.28 -16.36 -7.18
C PRO A 395 -2.48 -16.31 -8.15
N GLY A 396 -2.97 -15.14 -8.49
CA GLY A 396 -4.11 -14.97 -9.38
C GLY A 396 -5.39 -15.62 -8.85
N LEU A 397 -6.21 -16.14 -9.75
CA LEU A 397 -7.45 -16.81 -9.41
C LEU A 397 -7.26 -18.14 -8.65
N GLY A 398 -6.04 -18.66 -8.58
CA GLY A 398 -5.73 -19.91 -7.90
C GLY A 398 -6.17 -19.95 -6.43
N ILE A 399 -6.11 -18.81 -5.73
CA ILE A 399 -6.57 -18.67 -4.34
C ILE A 399 -8.06 -18.28 -4.22
N ARG A 400 -8.71 -17.93 -5.33
CA ARG A 400 -10.16 -17.69 -5.41
C ARG A 400 -10.95 -18.93 -5.80
N ILE A 401 -10.29 -20.07 -5.89
CA ILE A 401 -10.87 -21.38 -6.09
C ILE A 401 -10.59 -22.20 -4.84
N ILE A 402 -11.61 -22.45 -4.02
CA ILE A 402 -11.49 -23.32 -2.86
C ILE A 402 -11.39 -24.76 -3.34
N GLY A 403 -10.39 -25.50 -2.86
CA GLY A 403 -10.07 -26.84 -3.36
C GLY A 403 -9.15 -26.85 -4.57
N GLU A 404 -9.13 -27.94 -5.31
CA GLU A 404 -8.26 -28.12 -6.48
C GLU A 404 -8.56 -27.13 -7.61
N VAL A 405 -7.50 -26.63 -8.25
CA VAL A 405 -7.57 -25.73 -9.40
C VAL A 405 -7.59 -26.53 -10.69
N THR A 406 -8.59 -26.31 -11.54
CA THR A 406 -8.67 -26.87 -12.90
C THR A 406 -9.00 -25.79 -13.91
N ALA A 407 -8.69 -25.99 -15.18
CA ALA A 407 -9.01 -25.06 -16.25
C ALA A 407 -10.51 -24.71 -16.31
N GLU A 408 -11.41 -25.71 -16.08
CA GLU A 408 -12.86 -25.52 -16.01
C GLU A 408 -13.24 -24.58 -14.86
N LYS A 409 -12.72 -24.82 -13.64
CA LYS A 409 -13.01 -23.98 -12.48
C LYS A 409 -12.48 -22.56 -12.64
N VAL A 410 -11.30 -22.42 -13.24
CA VAL A 410 -10.73 -21.09 -13.57
C VAL A 410 -11.66 -20.35 -14.53
N LYS A 411 -12.16 -21.03 -15.57
CA LYS A 411 -13.11 -20.42 -16.52
C LYS A 411 -14.39 -19.95 -15.85
N ILE A 412 -14.93 -20.74 -14.94
CA ILE A 412 -16.13 -20.36 -14.14
C ILE A 412 -15.87 -19.08 -13.35
N VAL A 413 -14.72 -19.00 -12.63
CA VAL A 413 -14.38 -17.81 -11.84
C VAL A 413 -14.11 -16.61 -12.73
N GLN A 414 -13.42 -16.78 -13.85
CA GLN A 414 -13.16 -15.71 -14.82
C GLN A 414 -14.46 -15.07 -15.32
N ASP A 415 -15.44 -15.89 -15.70
CA ASP A 415 -16.70 -15.41 -16.24
C ASP A 415 -17.55 -14.75 -15.15
N ALA A 416 -17.65 -15.37 -13.96
CA ALA A 416 -18.38 -14.79 -12.82
C ALA A 416 -17.75 -13.47 -12.33
N ASP A 417 -16.42 -13.42 -12.20
CA ASP A 417 -15.70 -12.22 -11.79
C ASP A 417 -15.84 -11.08 -12.80
N ALA A 418 -15.80 -11.39 -14.10
CA ALA A 418 -15.99 -10.39 -15.15
C ALA A 418 -17.39 -9.76 -15.08
N ILE A 419 -18.46 -10.58 -14.91
CA ILE A 419 -19.83 -10.09 -14.74
C ILE A 419 -19.94 -9.22 -13.49
N TYR A 420 -19.37 -9.67 -12.38
CA TYR A 420 -19.45 -8.93 -11.13
C TYR A 420 -18.74 -7.56 -11.23
N ARG A 421 -17.54 -7.52 -11.78
CA ARG A 421 -16.80 -6.27 -12.00
C ARG A 421 -17.53 -5.31 -12.94
N GLU A 422 -18.12 -5.82 -13.99
CA GLU A 422 -18.91 -5.03 -14.94
C GLU A 422 -20.13 -4.37 -14.26
N GLU A 423 -20.88 -5.12 -13.48
CA GLU A 423 -22.09 -4.59 -12.81
C GLU A 423 -21.74 -3.62 -11.67
N ILE A 424 -20.65 -3.83 -10.95
CA ILE A 424 -20.15 -2.84 -9.98
C ILE A 424 -19.76 -1.54 -10.67
N ALA A 425 -19.07 -1.60 -11.80
CA ALA A 425 -18.72 -0.41 -12.59
C ALA A 425 -19.96 0.30 -13.17
N ASN A 426 -20.91 -0.46 -13.71
CA ASN A 426 -22.17 0.09 -14.22
C ASN A 426 -23.01 0.78 -13.13
N ALA A 427 -22.86 0.36 -11.89
CA ALA A 427 -23.50 0.98 -10.73
C ALA A 427 -22.70 2.18 -10.17
N GLY A 428 -21.53 2.52 -10.74
CA GLY A 428 -20.67 3.61 -10.29
C GLY A 428 -19.99 3.35 -8.93
N LEU A 429 -19.88 2.08 -8.51
CA LEU A 429 -19.32 1.68 -7.21
C LEU A 429 -17.84 1.30 -7.28
N ASP A 430 -17.25 1.22 -8.45
CA ASP A 430 -15.88 0.75 -8.70
C ASP A 430 -14.79 1.64 -8.08
N ARG A 431 -15.11 2.91 -7.79
CA ARG A 431 -14.21 3.85 -7.10
C ARG A 431 -14.44 3.93 -5.59
N GLU A 432 -15.60 3.47 -5.12
CA GLU A 432 -15.95 3.47 -3.70
C GLU A 432 -15.53 2.19 -2.98
N ILE A 433 -15.50 1.06 -3.69
CA ILE A 433 -15.16 -0.25 -3.16
C ILE A 433 -13.70 -0.56 -3.48
N ASN A 434 -12.90 -0.79 -2.44
CA ASN A 434 -11.45 -0.97 -2.61
C ASN A 434 -11.06 -2.28 -3.28
N GLN A 435 -11.80 -3.36 -2.98
CA GLN A 435 -11.59 -4.67 -3.61
C GLN A 435 -12.90 -5.44 -3.66
N TYR A 436 -13.19 -6.04 -4.81
CA TYR A 436 -14.36 -6.89 -5.04
C TYR A 436 -14.03 -7.95 -6.10
N PHE A 437 -14.54 -9.16 -5.89
CA PHE A 437 -14.27 -10.30 -6.75
C PHE A 437 -15.26 -11.45 -6.53
N ALA A 438 -15.25 -12.41 -7.46
CA ALA A 438 -15.95 -13.68 -7.34
C ALA A 438 -14.97 -14.80 -6.97
N ALA A 439 -15.42 -15.74 -6.14
CA ALA A 439 -14.66 -16.93 -5.75
C ALA A 439 -15.53 -18.18 -5.91
N LEU A 440 -14.90 -19.30 -6.27
CA LEU A 440 -15.55 -20.60 -6.36
C LEU A 440 -15.42 -21.35 -5.03
N THR A 441 -16.54 -21.62 -4.36
CA THR A 441 -16.54 -22.19 -3.01
C THR A 441 -16.29 -23.69 -2.96
N ASN A 442 -16.21 -24.37 -4.08
CA ASN A 442 -16.23 -25.85 -4.18
C ASN A 442 -17.51 -26.52 -3.59
N MET A 443 -18.43 -25.75 -3.02
CA MET A 443 -19.72 -26.22 -2.58
C MET A 443 -20.61 -26.49 -3.81
N ARG A 444 -21.27 -27.64 -3.82
CA ARG A 444 -22.30 -27.96 -4.81
C ARG A 444 -23.67 -27.98 -4.15
N SER A 445 -24.65 -27.53 -4.87
CA SER A 445 -26.04 -27.52 -4.41
C SER A 445 -27.00 -28.00 -5.48
N VAL A 446 -28.14 -28.48 -5.02
CA VAL A 446 -29.25 -28.85 -5.92
C VAL A 446 -29.90 -27.55 -6.40
N GLY A 447 -30.11 -27.46 -7.70
CA GLY A 447 -30.90 -26.43 -8.35
C GLY A 447 -31.97 -27.04 -9.27
N VAL A 448 -32.85 -26.19 -9.78
CA VAL A 448 -33.81 -26.53 -10.83
C VAL A 448 -33.64 -25.49 -11.93
N MET A 449 -33.22 -25.92 -13.10
CA MET A 449 -33.02 -25.06 -14.26
C MET A 449 -33.66 -25.72 -15.49
N GLY A 450 -34.60 -25.00 -16.13
CA GLY A 450 -35.31 -25.54 -17.30
C GLY A 450 -36.03 -26.87 -17.04
N ASP A 451 -36.70 -26.98 -15.88
CA ASP A 451 -37.43 -28.18 -15.41
C ASP A 451 -36.56 -29.40 -15.09
N GLU A 452 -35.22 -29.27 -15.17
CA GLU A 452 -34.28 -30.32 -14.78
C GLU A 452 -33.61 -30.00 -13.44
N ARG A 453 -33.30 -31.06 -12.66
CA ARG A 453 -32.47 -30.92 -11.46
C ARG A 453 -31.00 -30.79 -11.85
N THR A 454 -30.34 -29.76 -11.32
CA THR A 454 -28.90 -29.56 -11.45
C THR A 454 -28.21 -29.81 -10.12
N TYR A 455 -26.92 -30.15 -10.17
CA TYR A 455 -26.05 -30.26 -9.02
C TYR A 455 -24.73 -29.56 -9.33
N ASP A 456 -24.76 -28.23 -9.17
CA ASP A 456 -23.73 -27.33 -9.66
C ASP A 456 -23.08 -26.53 -8.53
N TYR A 457 -22.06 -25.73 -8.88
CA TYR A 457 -21.26 -24.94 -7.94
C TYR A 457 -22.02 -23.72 -7.40
N ALA A 458 -21.57 -23.28 -6.23
CA ALA A 458 -21.91 -21.98 -5.67
C ALA A 458 -20.75 -21.01 -5.79
N ILE A 459 -21.04 -19.81 -6.27
CA ILE A 459 -20.11 -18.66 -6.31
C ILE A 459 -20.31 -17.81 -5.05
N ALA A 460 -19.22 -17.43 -4.41
CA ALA A 460 -19.18 -16.39 -3.38
C ALA A 460 -18.73 -15.06 -4.01
N LEU A 461 -19.52 -14.01 -3.80
CA LEU A 461 -19.16 -12.64 -4.10
C LEU A 461 -18.57 -12.01 -2.84
N ARG A 462 -17.46 -11.32 -2.99
CA ARG A 462 -16.78 -10.58 -1.92
C ARG A 462 -16.60 -9.14 -2.35
N ALA A 463 -16.90 -8.18 -1.45
CA ALA A 463 -16.55 -6.79 -1.64
C ALA A 463 -16.22 -6.16 -0.30
N VAL A 464 -15.13 -5.37 -0.25
CA VAL A 464 -14.65 -4.76 0.98
C VAL A 464 -14.29 -3.30 0.78
N LYS A 465 -14.56 -2.50 1.84
CA LYS A 465 -14.03 -1.16 2.03
C LYS A 465 -12.92 -1.21 3.07
N THR A 466 -11.80 -0.57 2.77
CA THR A 466 -10.62 -0.57 3.63
C THR A 466 -9.81 0.70 3.40
N ILE A 467 -8.97 1.03 4.37
CA ILE A 467 -8.04 2.18 4.26
C ILE A 467 -6.62 1.67 4.01
N ASP A 468 -6.22 0.62 4.70
CA ASP A 468 -4.84 0.14 4.78
C ASP A 468 -4.68 -1.36 4.49
N PHE A 469 -5.76 -2.06 4.15
CA PHE A 469 -5.84 -3.51 3.98
C PHE A 469 -5.50 -4.35 5.24
N MET A 470 -5.18 -3.71 6.36
CA MET A 470 -5.01 -4.38 7.66
C MET A 470 -6.36 -4.74 8.26
N THR A 471 -7.30 -3.81 8.20
CA THR A 471 -8.70 -4.00 8.56
C THR A 471 -9.59 -3.75 7.34
N ALA A 472 -10.71 -4.44 7.25
CA ALA A 472 -11.67 -4.24 6.19
C ALA A 472 -13.10 -4.55 6.65
N GLU A 473 -14.05 -3.78 6.17
CA GLU A 473 -15.48 -4.02 6.35
C GLU A 473 -16.09 -4.49 5.03
N SER A 474 -17.13 -5.35 5.10
CA SER A 474 -17.86 -5.70 3.90
C SER A 474 -18.57 -4.47 3.32
N ALA A 475 -18.50 -4.29 2.01
CA ALA A 475 -19.17 -3.19 1.33
C ALA A 475 -20.68 -3.43 1.29
N GLN A 476 -21.47 -2.38 1.51
CA GLN A 476 -22.92 -2.45 1.32
C GLN A 476 -23.22 -2.21 -0.16
N ILE A 477 -23.47 -3.29 -0.90
CA ILE A 477 -23.86 -3.21 -2.31
C ILE A 477 -25.41 -3.16 -2.36
N PRO A 478 -26.00 -2.24 -3.14
CA PRO A 478 -27.45 -2.22 -3.35
C PRO A 478 -28.00 -3.57 -3.78
N TYR A 479 -29.10 -3.98 -3.19
CA TYR A 479 -29.65 -5.32 -3.41
C TYR A 479 -30.02 -5.58 -4.88
N GLU A 480 -30.51 -4.57 -5.60
CA GLU A 480 -30.79 -4.62 -7.03
C GLU A 480 -29.54 -4.93 -7.87
N VAL A 481 -28.36 -4.41 -7.48
CA VAL A 481 -27.09 -4.74 -8.14
C VAL A 481 -26.73 -6.20 -7.90
N LEU A 482 -26.83 -6.68 -6.65
CA LEU A 482 -26.60 -8.09 -6.31
C LEU A 482 -27.56 -9.02 -7.04
N GLN A 483 -28.85 -8.65 -7.16
CA GLN A 483 -29.82 -9.43 -7.94
C GLN A 483 -29.43 -9.49 -9.41
N LYS A 484 -29.01 -8.38 -10.01
CA LYS A 484 -28.58 -8.33 -11.41
C LYS A 484 -27.36 -9.20 -11.66
N VAL A 485 -26.35 -9.08 -10.79
CA VAL A 485 -25.14 -9.92 -10.82
C VAL A 485 -25.50 -11.39 -10.72
N THR A 486 -26.36 -11.75 -9.75
CA THR A 486 -26.81 -13.12 -9.55
C THR A 486 -27.53 -13.67 -10.78
N SER A 487 -28.47 -12.90 -11.33
CA SER A 487 -29.21 -13.30 -12.53
C SER A 487 -28.28 -13.54 -13.71
N ARG A 488 -27.32 -12.64 -13.94
CA ARG A 488 -26.34 -12.78 -15.02
C ARG A 488 -25.44 -13.99 -14.81
N ILE A 489 -24.86 -14.17 -13.61
CA ILE A 489 -23.99 -15.32 -13.33
C ILE A 489 -24.73 -16.64 -13.57
N ILE A 490 -25.96 -16.79 -13.07
CA ILE A 490 -26.74 -18.01 -13.25
C ILE A 490 -27.07 -18.29 -14.73
N ASN A 491 -27.33 -17.26 -15.52
CA ASN A 491 -27.69 -17.40 -16.92
C ASN A 491 -26.50 -17.49 -17.89
N GLU A 492 -25.39 -16.85 -17.56
CA GLU A 492 -24.26 -16.70 -18.50
C GLU A 492 -23.07 -17.62 -18.14
N VAL A 493 -22.99 -18.12 -16.89
CA VAL A 493 -21.88 -18.96 -16.43
C VAL A 493 -22.34 -20.40 -16.25
N SER A 494 -21.78 -21.32 -17.04
CA SER A 494 -22.10 -22.75 -16.94
C SER A 494 -21.68 -23.34 -15.59
N HIS A 495 -22.40 -24.37 -15.12
CA HIS A 495 -22.10 -25.09 -13.88
C HIS A 495 -22.20 -24.28 -12.59
N VAL A 496 -22.99 -23.20 -12.59
CA VAL A 496 -23.30 -22.39 -11.41
C VAL A 496 -24.81 -22.29 -11.23
N ASN A 497 -25.29 -22.67 -10.05
CA ASN A 497 -26.73 -22.58 -9.72
C ASN A 497 -27.01 -21.81 -8.43
N ARG A 498 -25.97 -21.24 -7.79
CA ARG A 498 -26.11 -20.47 -6.55
C ARG A 498 -25.05 -19.36 -6.44
N VAL A 499 -25.49 -18.20 -5.97
CA VAL A 499 -24.60 -17.06 -5.66
C VAL A 499 -24.83 -16.65 -4.21
N MET A 500 -23.75 -16.39 -3.49
CA MET A 500 -23.74 -15.93 -2.10
C MET A 500 -22.92 -14.64 -1.99
N TYR A 501 -23.21 -13.81 -0.99
CA TYR A 501 -22.43 -12.62 -0.68
C TYR A 501 -21.80 -12.76 0.70
N ASP A 502 -20.46 -12.68 0.78
CA ASP A 502 -19.71 -12.75 2.02
C ASP A 502 -19.65 -11.39 2.71
N ILE A 503 -20.28 -11.30 3.89
CA ILE A 503 -20.37 -10.11 4.73
C ILE A 503 -19.37 -10.09 5.88
N THR A 504 -18.39 -11.00 5.90
CA THR A 504 -17.43 -11.13 6.99
C THR A 504 -16.41 -9.97 6.93
N SER A 505 -16.16 -9.32 8.06
CA SER A 505 -15.12 -8.30 8.20
C SER A 505 -13.71 -8.91 8.34
N LYS A 506 -12.68 -8.12 8.16
CA LYS A 506 -11.31 -8.46 8.50
C LYS A 506 -10.85 -7.57 9.67
N PRO A 507 -10.46 -8.12 10.84
CA PRO A 507 -10.69 -9.51 11.26
C PRO A 507 -12.17 -9.84 11.47
N PRO A 508 -12.63 -11.11 11.66
CA PRO A 508 -11.81 -12.32 11.77
C PRO A 508 -11.43 -12.97 10.44
N GLY A 509 -12.14 -12.66 9.35
CA GLY A 509 -11.79 -13.18 8.03
C GLY A 509 -10.57 -12.48 7.41
N THR A 510 -10.11 -13.02 6.28
CA THR A 510 -9.17 -12.33 5.37
C THR A 510 -9.95 -11.65 4.24
N ILE A 511 -9.30 -10.86 3.40
CA ILE A 511 -9.95 -10.30 2.21
C ILE A 511 -10.10 -11.38 1.14
N GLU A 512 -9.00 -12.05 0.78
CA GLU A 512 -9.00 -13.22 -0.11
C GLU A 512 -9.41 -14.49 0.67
N PHE A 513 -9.77 -15.54 -0.04
CA PHE A 513 -10.17 -16.83 0.54
C PHE A 513 -9.00 -17.78 0.78
#